data_e4d3685c101c92840d6c4672e361d7cb
#
_entry.id   e4d3685c101c92840d6c4672e361d7cb
#
_cell.length_a   1.000
_cell.length_b   1.000
_cell.length_c   1.000
_cell.angle_alpha   90.00
_cell.angle_beta   90.00
_cell.angle_gamma   90.00
#
_symmetry.space_group_name_H-M   'P 1'
#
loop_
_entity.id
_entity.type
_entity.pdbx_description
1 polymer ?
#
loop_
_entity_poly.entity_id
_entity_poly.type
_entity_poly.pdbx_seq_one_letter_code
_entity_poly.pdbx_strand_id
1 'polypeptide(L)' 'MKAEDVRAKTQDQLSDELASLKKEQFNLRFQKATGQLEKTGRVKQVRRDIARIKTIAAQKAAAKKA' A
#
# COMPACT_ATOMS: atom_id res chain seq x y z
N MET A 1 5.16 -7.81 0.95
CA MET A 1 4.83 -7.30 2.30
C MET A 1 3.94 -8.31 3.01
N LYS A 2 4.34 -8.73 4.18
CA LYS A 2 3.59 -9.73 4.95
C LYS A 2 2.65 -9.04 5.93
N ALA A 3 1.51 -9.67 6.22
CA ALA A 3 0.54 -9.13 7.16
C ALA A 3 1.13 -8.90 8.55
N GLU A 4 2.02 -9.79 8.99
CA GLU A 4 2.70 -9.65 10.28
C GLU A 4 3.53 -8.38 10.36
N ASP A 5 4.27 -8.07 9.29
CA ASP A 5 5.10 -6.87 9.23
C ASP A 5 4.23 -5.61 9.30
N VAL A 6 3.10 -5.63 8.61
CA VAL A 6 2.18 -4.50 8.60
C VAL A 6 1.54 -4.32 9.99
N ARG A 7 1.17 -5.42 10.64
CA ARG A 7 0.57 -5.36 11.98
C ARG A 7 1.54 -4.87 13.05
N ALA A 8 2.83 -5.08 12.86
CA ALA A 8 3.86 -4.60 13.78
C ALA A 8 4.08 -3.09 13.70
N LYS A 9 3.61 -2.44 12.64
CA LYS A 9 3.81 -1.01 12.43
C LYS A 9 2.78 -0.19 13.20
N THR A 10 3.18 1.02 13.60
CA THR A 10 2.25 1.97 14.22
C THR A 10 1.34 2.58 13.15
N GLN A 11 0.26 3.25 13.59
CA GLN A 11 -0.65 3.95 12.69
C GLN A 11 0.08 4.99 11.84
N ASP A 12 1.01 5.73 12.43
CA ASP A 12 1.78 6.73 11.70
C ASP A 12 2.65 6.08 10.62
N GLN A 13 3.31 4.96 10.95
CA GLN A 13 4.11 4.22 10.00
C GLN A 13 3.26 3.67 8.86
N LEU A 14 2.07 3.17 9.18
CA LEU A 14 1.14 2.66 8.16
C LEU A 14 0.68 3.78 7.23
N SER A 15 0.39 4.95 7.79
CA SER A 15 -0.02 6.11 7.01
C SER A 15 1.10 6.56 6.05
N ASP A 16 2.33 6.62 6.53
CA ASP A 16 3.49 6.98 5.71
C ASP A 16 3.73 5.96 4.61
N GLU A 17 3.63 4.68 4.94
CA GLU A 17 3.80 3.60 3.98
C GLU A 17 2.73 3.65 2.90
N LEU A 18 1.49 3.89 3.30
CA LEU A 18 0.37 4.01 2.37
C LEU A 18 0.57 5.19 1.42
N ALA A 19 1.01 6.33 1.92
CA ALA A 19 1.29 7.51 1.11
C ALA A 19 2.38 7.22 0.08
N SER A 20 3.46 6.56 0.50
CA SER A 20 4.56 6.16 -0.38
C SER A 20 4.08 5.22 -1.48
N LEU A 21 3.28 4.22 -1.11
CA LEU A 21 2.75 3.24 -2.07
C LEU A 21 1.78 3.89 -3.06
N LYS A 22 0.95 4.81 -2.60
CA LYS A 22 0.03 5.55 -3.49
C LYS A 22 0.82 6.40 -4.49
N LYS A 23 1.88 7.04 -4.05
CA LYS A 23 2.75 7.82 -4.92
C LYS A 23 3.40 6.94 -5.97
N GLU A 24 3.91 5.78 -5.56
CA GLU A 24 4.48 4.79 -6.47
C GLU A 24 3.44 4.28 -7.46
N GLN A 25 2.23 3.99 -7.00
CA GLN A 25 1.14 3.56 -7.87
C GLN A 25 0.82 4.61 -8.93
N PHE A 26 0.78 5.87 -8.54
CA PHE A 26 0.55 6.96 -9.47
C PHE A 26 1.62 7.01 -10.55
N ASN A 27 2.89 6.91 -10.14
CA ASN A 27 4.00 6.91 -11.09
C ASN A 27 3.95 5.72 -12.04
N LEU A 28 3.61 4.54 -11.53
CA LEU A 28 3.50 3.33 -12.34
C LEU A 28 2.35 3.45 -13.35
N ARG A 29 1.24 4.04 -12.94
CA ARG A 29 0.11 4.27 -13.87
C ARG A 29 0.50 5.25 -14.96
N PHE A 30 1.25 6.28 -14.63
CA PHE A 30 1.74 7.24 -15.58
C PHE A 30 2.69 6.59 -16.59
N GLN A 31 3.62 5.75 -16.10
CA GLN A 31 4.54 5.02 -16.98
C GLN A 31 3.79 4.07 -17.91
N LYS A 32 2.77 3.41 -17.43
CA LYS A 32 1.95 2.53 -18.25
C LYS A 32 1.22 3.31 -19.34
N ALA A 33 0.69 4.47 -19.00
CA ALA A 33 0.00 5.33 -19.96
C ALA A 33 0.93 5.83 -21.09
N THR A 34 2.20 6.04 -20.78
CA THR A 34 3.19 6.45 -21.76
C THR A 34 3.86 5.29 -22.49
N GLY A 35 3.49 4.05 -22.16
CA GLY A 35 4.06 2.85 -22.78
C GLY A 35 5.46 2.49 -22.28
N GLN A 36 5.93 3.13 -21.23
CA GLN A 36 7.28 2.88 -20.70
C GLN A 36 7.35 1.68 -19.75
N LEU A 37 6.20 1.26 -19.21
CA LEU A 37 6.16 0.18 -18.24
C LEU A 37 6.08 -1.17 -18.95
N GLU A 38 7.16 -1.96 -18.86
CA GLU A 38 7.24 -3.27 -19.49
C GLU A 38 6.72 -4.39 -18.58
N LYS A 39 6.79 -4.20 -17.25
CA LYS A 39 6.39 -5.23 -16.29
C LYS A 39 5.20 -4.77 -15.46
N THR A 40 4.14 -5.57 -15.46
CA THR A 40 2.93 -5.29 -14.69
C THR A 40 2.95 -5.89 -13.29
N GLY A 41 3.92 -6.78 -12.99
CA GLY A 41 4.02 -7.44 -11.68
C GLY A 41 4.15 -6.46 -10.52
N ARG A 42 4.95 -5.40 -10.69
CA ARG A 42 5.12 -4.39 -9.65
C ARG A 42 3.82 -3.63 -9.37
N VAL A 43 3.05 -3.35 -10.42
CA VAL A 43 1.75 -2.68 -10.27
C VAL A 43 0.81 -3.52 -9.40
N LYS A 44 0.74 -4.81 -9.67
CA LYS A 44 -0.09 -5.73 -8.89
C LYS A 44 0.37 -5.81 -7.44
N GLN A 45 1.68 -5.87 -7.22
CA GLN A 45 2.24 -5.95 -5.88
C GLN A 45 1.93 -4.70 -5.07
N VAL A 46 2.14 -3.51 -5.65
CA VAL A 46 1.84 -2.25 -5.00
C VAL A 46 0.35 -2.18 -4.64
N ARG A 47 -0.51 -2.58 -5.55
CA ARG A 47 -1.95 -2.59 -5.33
C ARG A 47 -2.32 -3.50 -4.15
N ARG A 48 -1.73 -4.68 -4.07
CA ARG A 48 -1.95 -5.62 -2.97
C ARG A 48 -1.47 -5.03 -1.64
N ASP A 49 -0.29 -4.43 -1.65
CA ASP A 49 0.28 -3.83 -0.44
C ASP A 49 -0.60 -2.69 0.07
N ILE A 50 -1.10 -1.84 -0.81
CA ILE A 50 -2.02 -0.77 -0.45
C ILE A 50 -3.29 -1.34 0.19
N ALA A 51 -3.88 -2.36 -0.43
CA ALA A 51 -5.08 -2.98 0.10
C ALA A 51 -4.84 -3.59 1.48
N ARG A 52 -3.70 -4.26 1.66
CA ARG A 52 -3.33 -4.88 2.93
C ARG A 52 -3.15 -3.84 4.02
N ILE A 53 -2.44 -2.76 3.74
CA ILE A 53 -2.23 -1.69 4.70
C ILE A 53 -3.56 -1.04 5.10
N LYS A 54 -4.43 -0.76 4.15
CA LYS A 54 -5.75 -0.20 4.43
C LYS A 54 -6.57 -1.11 5.32
N THR A 55 -6.56 -2.40 5.05
CA THR A 55 -7.30 -3.39 5.83
C THR A 55 -6.80 -3.42 7.27
N ILE A 56 -5.49 -3.51 7.45
CA ILE A 56 -4.89 -3.61 8.79
C ILE A 56 -5.04 -2.30 9.54
N ALA A 57 -4.89 -1.17 8.88
CA ALA A 57 -5.11 0.14 9.49
C ALA A 57 -6.56 0.28 9.98
N ALA A 58 -7.51 -0.19 9.20
CA ALA A 58 -8.92 -0.20 9.58
C ALA A 58 -9.16 -1.12 10.79
N GLN A 59 -8.53 -2.29 10.81
CA GLN A 59 -8.64 -3.21 11.94
C GLN A 59 -8.09 -2.60 13.22
N LYS A 60 -6.95 -1.93 13.15
CA LYS A 60 -6.35 -1.27 14.30
C LYS A 60 -7.20 -0.11 14.80
N ALA A 61 -7.76 0.67 13.90
CA ALA A 61 -8.65 1.77 14.25
C ALA A 61 -9.92 1.25 14.92
N ALA A 62 -10.48 0.15 14.42
CA ALA A 62 -11.66 -0.48 15.02
C ALA A 62 -11.34 -1.03 16.41
N ALA A 63 -10.17 -1.63 16.60
CA ALA A 63 -9.74 -2.15 17.88
C ALA A 63 -9.61 -1.03 18.94
N LYS A 64 -9.17 0.15 18.53
CA LYS A 64 -9.06 1.29 19.44
C LYS A 64 -10.39 1.86 19.89
N LYS A 65 -11.45 1.63 19.12
CA LYS A 65 -12.79 2.15 19.42
C LYS A 65 -13.58 1.25 20.36
N ALA A 66 -13.08 0.07 20.63
CA ALA A 66 -13.80 -0.89 21.46
C ALA A 66 -13.77 -0.55 22.94
#